data_6028f6bcb1333eccbb8e023d935b4db9
#
_entry.id   6028f6bcb1333eccbb8e023d935b4db9
#
_cell.length_a   1.000
_cell.length_b   1.000
_cell.length_c   1.000
_cell.angle_alpha   90.00
_cell.angle_beta   90.00
_cell.angle_gamma   90.00
#
_symmetry.space_group_name_H-M   'P 1'
#
loop_
_entity.id
_entity.type
_entity.pdbx_description
1 polymer ?
#
loop_
_entity_poly.entity_id
_entity_poly.type
_entity_poly.pdbx_seq_one_letter_code
_entity_poly.pdbx_strand_id
1 'polypeptide(L)'
;MTGRRTRAIETAHLFHTLLHDFFLEDDATTYVQTGDIPAMWLRDSSAQTIPYIRYQAVYPVLRARFAGVIERNARNVLTDPYANALDADYHIWERKWEVDSPGWPVILAWVYWRSTQDRTVFTPDLHRALRTVVATYDCEEHHRTCSRYAYPYRVQTDDTYNGGTGLIWGAFRPSDDPVRFRFNIPQNAMAVVALRDVERLALDGYGDATLANRARALGARVQVGVERYGRYFDAGRQAWMYAYETDGFGRFNLMDDANIPNLTTLPYIDWCSAFDPTYLATRRFTLSPANPYFFSGRYAAGLGSPHTPYGYVWPLGIIGGALTATSSAEVANAITTLAETDGESGLFHESFYPNGYWRYTRPEFGWANAVGAELLFRSLAGDSATQFAWNGPIEPFERRSRTPTLVPVLVQIHNAAELNATLGRLLHVTGGAMPHAPK
;
A
#
# COMPACT_ATOMS: atom_id res chain seq x y z
N MET A 1 -9.88 -31.59 5.48
CA MET A 1 -10.70 -30.54 4.85
C MET A 1 -9.90 -29.24 4.63
N THR A 2 -8.97 -28.89 5.50
CA THR A 2 -8.11 -27.68 5.41
C THR A 2 -7.36 -27.53 4.09
N GLY A 3 -6.67 -28.54 3.59
CA GLY A 3 -5.82 -28.40 2.40
C GLY A 3 -6.52 -28.13 1.07
N ARG A 4 -7.80 -28.52 0.89
CA ARG A 4 -8.58 -28.20 -0.33
C ARG A 4 -9.12 -26.78 -0.28
N ARG A 5 -9.53 -26.29 0.90
CA ARG A 5 -10.07 -24.95 1.07
C ARG A 5 -8.96 -23.90 0.95
N THR A 6 -7.80 -24.12 1.57
CA THR A 6 -6.62 -23.28 1.41
C THR A 6 -6.22 -23.12 -0.06
N ARG A 7 -6.21 -24.21 -0.85
CA ARG A 7 -5.91 -24.16 -2.29
C ARG A 7 -6.97 -23.43 -3.12
N ALA A 8 -8.24 -23.54 -2.77
CA ALA A 8 -9.31 -22.84 -3.47
C ALA A 8 -9.25 -21.32 -3.24
N ILE A 9 -8.96 -20.93 -2.01
CA ILE A 9 -8.75 -19.52 -1.64
C ILE A 9 -7.51 -18.97 -2.34
N GLU A 10 -6.35 -19.68 -2.26
CA GLU A 10 -5.11 -19.31 -2.95
C GLU A 10 -5.37 -18.96 -4.43
N THR A 11 -6.20 -19.74 -5.10
CA THR A 11 -6.47 -19.53 -6.52
C THR A 11 -7.43 -18.38 -6.78
N ALA A 12 -8.49 -18.22 -6.00
CA ALA A 12 -9.46 -17.14 -6.15
C ALA A 12 -8.84 -15.77 -5.86
N HIS A 13 -8.04 -15.66 -4.78
CA HIS A 13 -7.38 -14.41 -4.39
C HIS A 13 -6.26 -13.98 -5.34
N LEU A 14 -5.48 -14.94 -5.88
CA LEU A 14 -4.24 -14.66 -6.58
C LEU A 14 -4.37 -13.66 -7.74
N PHE A 15 -5.47 -13.69 -8.46
CA PHE A 15 -5.66 -12.88 -9.66
C PHE A 15 -6.97 -12.09 -9.68
N HIS A 16 -7.77 -12.18 -8.62
CA HIS A 16 -9.07 -11.53 -8.59
C HIS A 16 -8.97 -10.03 -8.90
N THR A 17 -8.20 -9.31 -8.13
CA THR A 17 -7.97 -7.87 -8.32
C THR A 17 -7.48 -7.54 -9.72
N LEU A 18 -6.48 -8.28 -10.24
CA LEU A 18 -5.97 -8.05 -11.59
C LEU A 18 -7.00 -8.25 -12.69
N LEU A 19 -7.95 -9.16 -12.48
CA LEU A 19 -8.97 -9.51 -13.48
C LEU A 19 -10.21 -8.63 -13.40
N HIS A 20 -10.52 -8.09 -12.23
CA HIS A 20 -11.80 -7.42 -11.99
C HIS A 20 -11.67 -5.93 -11.72
N ASP A 21 -10.53 -5.45 -11.22
CA ASP A 21 -10.37 -4.06 -10.81
C ASP A 21 -9.59 -3.20 -11.83
N PHE A 22 -9.00 -3.80 -12.89
CA PHE A 22 -8.16 -3.10 -13.87
C PHE A 22 -8.91 -2.85 -15.17
N PHE A 23 -9.17 -1.59 -15.50
CA PHE A 23 -9.91 -1.17 -16.68
C PHE A 23 -9.01 -0.37 -17.63
N LEU A 24 -9.01 -0.75 -18.93
CA LEU A 24 -8.33 0.05 -19.96
C LEU A 24 -9.23 1.21 -20.36
N GLU A 25 -8.65 2.41 -20.31
CA GLU A 25 -9.34 3.62 -20.71
C GLU A 25 -9.02 4.03 -22.16
N ASP A 26 -9.86 4.87 -22.76
CA ASP A 26 -9.72 5.35 -24.13
C ASP A 26 -8.44 6.18 -24.35
N ASP A 27 -7.90 6.79 -23.28
CA ASP A 27 -6.65 7.55 -23.28
C ASP A 27 -5.39 6.67 -23.16
N ALA A 28 -5.55 5.36 -23.29
CA ALA A 28 -4.52 4.32 -23.15
C ALA A 28 -3.93 4.21 -21.73
N THR A 29 -4.53 4.84 -20.73
CA THR A 29 -4.20 4.59 -19.31
C THR A 29 -4.93 3.37 -18.77
N THR A 30 -4.59 2.94 -17.57
CA THR A 30 -5.32 1.90 -16.86
C THR A 30 -5.86 2.46 -15.54
N TYR A 31 -7.17 2.47 -15.42
CA TYR A 31 -7.88 2.78 -14.20
C TYR A 31 -7.92 1.54 -13.29
N VAL A 32 -7.63 1.73 -12.01
CA VAL A 32 -7.69 0.65 -11.02
C VAL A 32 -8.72 1.01 -9.96
N GLN A 33 -9.83 0.30 -9.99
CA GLN A 33 -10.92 0.49 -9.03
C GLN A 33 -10.53 -0.08 -7.66
N THR A 34 -10.97 0.56 -6.60
CA THR A 34 -10.75 0.06 -5.23
C THR A 34 -11.84 -0.94 -4.85
N GLY A 35 -11.76 -2.16 -5.40
CA GLY A 35 -12.72 -3.23 -5.20
C GLY A 35 -14.14 -2.78 -5.54
N ASP A 36 -15.04 -2.80 -4.56
CA ASP A 36 -16.47 -2.45 -4.70
C ASP A 36 -16.78 -0.95 -4.73
N ILE A 37 -15.77 -0.04 -4.67
CA ILE A 37 -15.96 1.41 -4.78
C ILE A 37 -15.48 1.89 -6.16
N PRO A 38 -16.31 2.59 -6.96
CA PRO A 38 -15.96 3.05 -8.31
C PRO A 38 -15.08 4.32 -8.26
N ALA A 39 -13.97 4.25 -7.55
CA ALA A 39 -12.96 5.29 -7.46
C ALA A 39 -11.56 4.68 -7.38
N MET A 40 -10.57 5.44 -7.77
CA MET A 40 -9.16 5.06 -7.81
C MET A 40 -8.41 5.87 -6.77
N TRP A 41 -8.09 5.27 -5.63
CA TRP A 41 -7.14 5.83 -4.67
C TRP A 41 -5.72 5.69 -5.21
N LEU A 42 -4.89 6.72 -5.00
CA LEU A 42 -3.46 6.69 -5.36
C LEU A 42 -2.73 5.57 -4.62
N ARG A 43 -3.04 5.38 -3.36
CA ARG A 43 -2.53 4.30 -2.50
C ARG A 43 -2.97 2.94 -3.01
N ASP A 44 -4.29 2.72 -3.09
CA ASP A 44 -4.86 1.42 -3.40
C ASP A 44 -4.45 0.95 -4.79
N SER A 45 -4.58 1.78 -5.81
CA SER A 45 -4.19 1.43 -7.19
C SER A 45 -2.74 1.02 -7.32
N SER A 46 -1.85 1.68 -6.58
CA SER A 46 -0.42 1.35 -6.55
C SER A 46 -0.19 0.02 -5.83
N ALA A 47 -0.78 -0.14 -4.63
CA ALA A 47 -0.66 -1.36 -3.83
C ALA A 47 -1.34 -2.56 -4.50
N GLN A 48 -2.43 -2.35 -5.25
CA GLN A 48 -3.10 -3.38 -6.06
C GLN A 48 -2.28 -3.81 -7.28
N THR A 49 -1.36 -2.97 -7.77
CA THR A 49 -0.54 -3.25 -8.95
C THR A 49 0.78 -3.93 -8.62
N ILE A 50 1.47 -3.49 -7.57
CA ILE A 50 2.82 -3.94 -7.20
C ILE A 50 2.97 -5.47 -7.13
N PRO A 51 2.06 -6.24 -6.50
CA PRO A 51 2.19 -7.69 -6.39
C PRO A 51 2.28 -8.44 -7.73
N TYR A 52 1.68 -7.86 -8.76
CA TYR A 52 1.55 -8.49 -10.08
C TYR A 52 2.67 -8.12 -11.07
N ILE A 53 3.53 -7.13 -10.75
CA ILE A 53 4.63 -6.70 -11.63
C ILE A 53 5.53 -7.87 -12.02
N ARG A 54 5.76 -8.83 -11.13
CA ARG A 54 6.57 -10.04 -11.38
C ARG A 54 6.07 -10.88 -12.55
N TYR A 55 4.80 -10.80 -12.89
CA TYR A 55 4.18 -11.60 -13.96
C TYR A 55 4.32 -10.98 -15.35
N GLN A 56 4.74 -9.72 -15.47
CA GLN A 56 4.89 -9.05 -16.76
C GLN A 56 5.93 -9.73 -17.69
N ALA A 57 6.91 -10.43 -17.14
CA ALA A 57 7.90 -11.18 -17.92
C ALA A 57 7.27 -12.41 -18.60
N VAL A 58 6.25 -13.00 -17.96
CA VAL A 58 5.51 -14.17 -18.48
C VAL A 58 4.35 -13.74 -19.36
N TYR A 59 3.68 -12.63 -18.99
CA TYR A 59 2.50 -12.10 -19.67
C TYR A 59 2.76 -10.65 -20.16
N PRO A 60 3.31 -10.49 -21.38
CA PRO A 60 3.72 -9.18 -21.90
C PRO A 60 2.60 -8.13 -21.96
N VAL A 61 1.33 -8.55 -22.10
CA VAL A 61 0.17 -7.66 -22.06
C VAL A 61 0.08 -6.86 -20.76
N LEU A 62 0.59 -7.40 -19.64
CA LEU A 62 0.60 -6.72 -18.35
C LEU A 62 1.55 -5.52 -18.32
N ARG A 63 2.59 -5.48 -19.18
CA ARG A 63 3.48 -4.32 -19.29
C ARG A 63 2.71 -3.05 -19.62
N ALA A 64 1.93 -3.10 -20.70
CA ALA A 64 1.14 -1.95 -21.13
C ALA A 64 0.13 -1.53 -20.07
N ARG A 65 -0.48 -2.52 -19.38
CA ARG A 65 -1.43 -2.25 -18.29
C ARG A 65 -0.77 -1.54 -17.11
N PHE A 66 0.36 -2.05 -16.62
CA PHE A 66 1.05 -1.44 -15.48
C PHE A 66 1.67 -0.08 -15.84
N ALA A 67 2.22 0.07 -17.05
CA ALA A 67 2.63 1.38 -17.54
C ALA A 67 1.44 2.36 -17.61
N GLY A 68 0.27 1.88 -18.03
CA GLY A 68 -0.97 2.65 -18.01
C GLY A 68 -1.42 3.09 -16.61
N VAL A 69 -1.24 2.24 -15.57
CA VAL A 69 -1.52 2.62 -14.17
C VAL A 69 -0.56 3.72 -13.70
N ILE A 70 0.72 3.59 -14.04
CA ILE A 70 1.74 4.60 -13.67
C ILE A 70 1.42 5.94 -14.32
N GLU A 71 1.08 5.94 -15.60
CA GLU A 71 0.70 7.16 -16.33
C GLU A 71 -0.55 7.79 -15.75
N ARG A 72 -1.58 6.99 -15.44
CA ARG A 72 -2.82 7.47 -14.84
C ARG A 72 -2.58 8.08 -13.46
N ASN A 73 -1.83 7.43 -12.61
CA ASN A 73 -1.45 7.95 -11.31
C ASN A 73 -0.65 9.26 -11.42
N ALA A 74 0.23 9.38 -12.43
CA ALA A 74 0.93 10.63 -12.69
C ALA A 74 -0.05 11.77 -13.02
N ARG A 75 -1.04 11.52 -13.89
CA ARG A 75 -2.08 12.50 -14.22
C ARG A 75 -2.99 12.82 -13.03
N ASN A 76 -3.32 11.85 -12.20
CA ASN A 76 -4.08 12.06 -10.97
C ASN A 76 -3.34 13.03 -10.02
N VAL A 77 -2.04 12.81 -9.78
CA VAL A 77 -1.19 13.73 -9.00
C VAL A 77 -1.12 15.14 -9.62
N LEU A 78 -1.09 15.23 -10.94
CA LEU A 78 -1.08 16.51 -11.64
C LEU A 78 -2.44 17.24 -11.60
N THR A 79 -3.54 16.50 -11.48
CA THR A 79 -4.89 17.08 -11.32
C THR A 79 -5.02 17.77 -9.98
N ASP A 80 -4.70 17.09 -8.88
CA ASP A 80 -4.59 17.68 -7.54
C ASP A 80 -3.69 16.81 -6.63
N PRO A 81 -2.50 17.28 -6.22
CA PRO A 81 -1.61 16.50 -5.39
C PRO A 81 -2.11 16.27 -3.95
N TYR A 82 -3.19 16.93 -3.55
CA TYR A 82 -3.86 16.75 -2.26
C TYR A 82 -5.07 15.81 -2.31
N ALA A 83 -5.49 15.40 -3.51
CA ALA A 83 -6.54 14.41 -3.66
C ALA A 83 -5.97 13.00 -3.41
N ASN A 84 -6.67 12.21 -2.60
CA ASN A 84 -6.33 10.81 -2.37
C ASN A 84 -7.04 9.88 -3.36
N ALA A 85 -8.21 10.28 -3.91
CA ALA A 85 -8.98 9.47 -4.86
C ALA A 85 -9.60 10.30 -5.99
N LEU A 86 -9.66 9.72 -7.20
CA LEU A 86 -10.27 10.29 -8.39
C LEU A 86 -11.14 9.23 -9.09
N ASP A 87 -12.14 9.69 -9.87
CA ASP A 87 -12.95 8.81 -10.71
C ASP A 87 -12.28 8.52 -12.08
N ALA A 88 -12.99 7.78 -12.93
CA ALA A 88 -12.49 7.41 -14.26
C ALA A 88 -12.28 8.62 -15.19
N ASP A 89 -12.99 9.72 -14.97
CA ASP A 89 -12.91 10.96 -15.75
C ASP A 89 -11.95 12.01 -15.16
N TYR A 90 -11.10 11.61 -14.21
CA TYR A 90 -10.18 12.48 -13.46
C TYR A 90 -10.85 13.54 -12.58
N HIS A 91 -12.14 13.40 -12.24
CA HIS A 91 -12.75 14.25 -11.24
C HIS A 91 -12.33 13.80 -9.84
N ILE A 92 -12.13 14.77 -8.96
CA ILE A 92 -11.77 14.49 -7.59
C ILE A 92 -12.93 13.78 -6.88
N TRP A 93 -12.72 12.51 -6.50
CA TRP A 93 -13.65 11.74 -5.70
C TRP A 93 -13.54 12.12 -4.22
N GLU A 94 -12.29 12.22 -3.74
CA GLU A 94 -11.99 12.60 -2.39
C GLU A 94 -10.70 13.42 -2.32
N ARG A 95 -10.68 14.45 -1.45
CA ARG A 95 -9.56 15.38 -1.30
C ARG A 95 -9.04 15.38 0.14
N LYS A 96 -8.76 14.21 0.68
CA LYS A 96 -8.11 14.04 1.99
C LYS A 96 -6.59 14.03 1.80
N TRP A 97 -5.91 15.01 2.40
CA TRP A 97 -4.46 15.05 2.35
C TRP A 97 -3.84 14.02 3.29
N GLU A 98 -3.33 12.99 2.73
CA GLU A 98 -2.57 11.90 3.32
C GLU A 98 -1.14 11.96 2.77
N VAL A 99 -0.15 11.96 3.66
CA VAL A 99 1.26 12.12 3.23
C VAL A 99 1.73 10.93 2.37
N ASP A 100 1.19 9.75 2.58
CA ASP A 100 1.52 8.57 1.78
C ASP A 100 0.90 8.57 0.39
N SER A 101 -0.28 9.19 0.20
CA SER A 101 -1.03 9.12 -1.05
C SER A 101 -0.20 9.46 -2.30
N PRO A 102 0.49 10.60 -2.41
CA PRO A 102 1.33 10.87 -3.58
C PRO A 102 2.65 10.09 -3.60
N GLY A 103 3.05 9.47 -2.51
CA GLY A 103 4.24 8.61 -2.43
C GLY A 103 4.04 7.24 -3.08
N TRP A 104 2.84 6.68 -2.99
CA TRP A 104 2.53 5.37 -3.54
C TRP A 104 2.75 5.25 -5.06
N PRO A 105 2.31 6.21 -5.92
CA PRO A 105 2.62 6.22 -7.34
C PRO A 105 4.11 6.25 -7.66
N VAL A 106 4.89 6.96 -6.84
CA VAL A 106 6.35 7.03 -7.01
C VAL A 106 6.97 5.65 -6.76
N ILE A 107 6.58 4.99 -5.66
CA ILE A 107 7.06 3.64 -5.32
C ILE A 107 6.65 2.64 -6.41
N LEU A 108 5.40 2.69 -6.90
CA LEU A 108 4.96 1.86 -8.02
C LEU A 108 5.84 2.05 -9.26
N ALA A 109 6.10 3.30 -9.65
CA ALA A 109 6.93 3.61 -10.81
C ALA A 109 8.37 3.10 -10.64
N TRP A 110 8.96 3.24 -9.45
CA TRP A 110 10.28 2.72 -9.13
C TRP A 110 10.33 1.20 -9.17
N VAL A 111 9.39 0.51 -8.50
CA VAL A 111 9.31 -0.95 -8.47
C VAL A 111 9.15 -1.51 -9.88
N TYR A 112 8.29 -0.88 -10.70
CA TYR A 112 8.11 -1.25 -12.09
C TYR A 112 9.39 -1.07 -12.91
N TRP A 113 9.98 0.13 -12.91
CA TRP A 113 11.21 0.43 -13.64
C TRP A 113 12.33 -0.54 -13.28
N ARG A 114 12.57 -0.71 -12.01
CA ARG A 114 13.61 -1.59 -11.52
C ARG A 114 13.42 -3.06 -11.95
N SER A 115 12.16 -3.53 -11.94
CA SER A 115 11.85 -4.92 -12.28
C SER A 115 11.84 -5.20 -13.77
N THR A 116 11.53 -4.21 -14.60
CA THR A 116 11.26 -4.39 -16.02
C THR A 116 12.32 -3.78 -16.93
N GLN A 117 13.01 -2.74 -16.47
CA GLN A 117 13.87 -1.86 -17.27
C GLN A 117 13.13 -1.25 -18.47
N ASP A 118 11.80 -1.13 -18.39
CA ASP A 118 10.94 -0.59 -19.44
C ASP A 118 10.94 0.94 -19.40
N ARG A 119 11.68 1.55 -20.34
CA ARG A 119 11.80 3.01 -20.41
C ARG A 119 10.54 3.74 -20.85
N THR A 120 9.52 3.03 -21.33
CA THR A 120 8.29 3.65 -21.83
C THR A 120 7.51 4.37 -20.71
N VAL A 121 7.76 4.03 -19.45
CA VAL A 121 7.14 4.70 -18.29
C VAL A 121 7.68 6.10 -18.02
N PHE A 122 8.86 6.45 -18.58
CA PHE A 122 9.45 7.78 -18.39
C PHE A 122 8.78 8.84 -19.28
N THR A 123 7.51 9.05 -19.05
CA THR A 123 6.71 10.03 -19.76
C THR A 123 6.95 11.46 -19.23
N PRO A 124 6.59 12.50 -20.00
CA PRO A 124 6.60 13.87 -19.50
C PRO A 124 5.66 14.09 -18.30
N ASP A 125 4.53 13.35 -18.23
CA ASP A 125 3.57 13.45 -17.14
C ASP A 125 4.14 12.86 -15.85
N LEU A 126 4.79 11.69 -15.90
CA LEU A 126 5.48 11.14 -14.75
C LEU A 126 6.58 12.10 -14.26
N HIS A 127 7.38 12.70 -15.17
CA HIS A 127 8.40 13.67 -14.75
C HIS A 127 7.81 14.87 -14.00
N ARG A 128 6.71 15.45 -14.54
CA ARG A 128 6.01 16.55 -13.87
C ARG A 128 5.42 16.12 -12.53
N ALA A 129 4.82 14.92 -12.47
CA ALA A 129 4.25 14.38 -11.23
C ALA A 129 5.32 14.20 -10.14
N LEU A 130 6.50 13.66 -10.47
CA LEU A 130 7.62 13.54 -9.53
C LEU A 130 8.04 14.91 -8.96
N ARG A 131 8.12 15.94 -9.82
CA ARG A 131 8.40 17.34 -9.39
C ARG A 131 7.30 17.88 -8.49
N THR A 132 6.04 17.59 -8.80
CA THR A 132 4.88 18.00 -8.01
C THR A 132 4.90 17.34 -6.63
N VAL A 133 5.16 16.04 -6.55
CA VAL A 133 5.28 15.31 -5.25
C VAL A 133 6.35 15.96 -4.36
N VAL A 134 7.56 16.20 -4.90
CA VAL A 134 8.64 16.84 -4.12
C VAL A 134 8.24 18.25 -3.68
N ALA A 135 7.61 19.03 -4.56
CA ALA A 135 7.18 20.39 -4.23
C ALA A 135 6.08 20.42 -3.16
N THR A 136 5.14 19.45 -3.23
CA THR A 136 4.06 19.32 -2.25
C THR A 136 4.61 18.92 -0.88
N TYR A 137 5.49 17.94 -0.82
CA TYR A 137 6.13 17.53 0.44
C TYR A 137 6.97 18.64 1.06
N ASP A 138 7.74 19.36 0.25
CA ASP A 138 8.55 20.51 0.71
C ASP A 138 7.65 21.65 1.26
N CYS A 139 6.49 21.87 0.60
CA CYS A 139 5.49 22.83 1.07
C CYS A 139 4.85 22.37 2.40
N GLU A 140 4.50 21.10 2.54
CA GLU A 140 3.87 20.58 3.75
C GLU A 140 4.84 20.37 4.92
N GLU A 141 6.15 20.30 4.69
CA GLU A 141 7.17 20.47 5.75
C GLU A 141 7.03 21.85 6.41
N HIS A 142 6.62 22.84 5.61
CA HIS A 142 6.42 24.24 6.01
C HIS A 142 4.94 24.67 5.98
N HIS A 143 4.03 23.77 6.30
CA HIS A 143 2.57 23.90 6.12
C HIS A 143 2.02 25.30 6.44
N ARG A 144 2.33 25.88 7.63
CA ARG A 144 1.77 27.17 8.06
C ARG A 144 2.15 28.35 7.18
N THR A 145 3.26 28.29 6.47
CA THR A 145 3.78 29.39 5.66
C THR A 145 3.65 29.14 4.16
N CYS A 146 3.51 27.90 3.73
CA CYS A 146 3.46 27.50 2.33
C CYS A 146 2.09 26.99 1.91
N SER A 147 1.47 26.09 2.69
CA SER A 147 0.29 25.37 2.26
C SER A 147 -0.97 26.24 2.24
N ARG A 148 -1.80 25.97 1.23
CA ARG A 148 -3.18 26.49 1.14
C ARG A 148 -4.21 25.36 1.28
N TYR A 149 -3.75 24.17 1.66
CA TYR A 149 -4.64 23.04 1.84
C TYR A 149 -5.63 23.32 2.98
N ALA A 150 -6.90 23.12 2.72
CA ALA A 150 -7.97 23.15 3.69
C ALA A 150 -8.96 22.02 3.37
N TYR A 151 -9.36 21.31 4.39
CA TYR A 151 -10.44 20.34 4.27
C TYR A 151 -11.76 21.01 4.66
N PRO A 152 -12.86 20.80 3.90
CA PRO A 152 -14.08 21.57 4.07
C PRO A 152 -14.83 21.28 5.38
N TYR A 153 -14.52 20.19 6.05
CA TYR A 153 -15.17 19.79 7.30
C TYR A 153 -14.27 20.05 8.51
N ARG A 154 -14.87 20.45 9.64
CA ARG A 154 -14.12 20.55 10.90
C ARG A 154 -13.72 19.15 11.35
N VAL A 155 -12.44 18.88 11.32
CA VAL A 155 -11.86 17.66 11.83
C VAL A 155 -11.36 17.94 13.25
N GLN A 156 -11.75 17.13 14.22
CA GLN A 156 -11.25 17.24 15.60
C GLN A 156 -9.81 16.77 15.67
N THR A 157 -8.89 17.66 15.34
CA THR A 157 -7.44 17.44 15.45
C THR A 157 -6.82 18.53 16.31
N ASP A 158 -5.74 18.20 16.99
CA ASP A 158 -4.93 19.19 17.70
C ASP A 158 -3.96 19.86 16.69
N ASP A 159 -4.26 21.13 16.36
CA ASP A 159 -3.46 21.92 15.45
C ASP A 159 -2.18 22.49 16.09
N THR A 160 -1.90 22.16 17.36
CA THR A 160 -0.67 22.55 18.03
C THR A 160 0.43 21.58 17.65
N TYR A 161 1.40 22.04 16.85
CA TYR A 161 2.55 21.25 16.43
C TYR A 161 3.81 22.08 16.26
N ASN A 162 4.97 21.42 16.36
CA ASN A 162 6.28 21.99 16.14
C ASN A 162 6.64 21.98 14.65
N GLY A 163 6.55 23.13 13.98
CA GLY A 163 6.91 23.25 12.55
C GLY A 163 8.41 23.16 12.23
N GLY A 164 9.28 23.06 13.26
CA GLY A 164 10.73 22.94 13.08
C GLY A 164 11.26 21.50 13.13
N THR A 165 10.40 20.50 12.94
CA THR A 165 10.77 19.08 13.07
C THR A 165 11.42 18.49 11.82
N GLY A 166 11.20 19.08 10.64
CA GLY A 166 11.51 18.47 9.35
C GLY A 166 10.49 17.42 8.91
N LEU A 167 9.42 17.18 9.70
CA LEU A 167 8.34 16.26 9.35
C LEU A 167 7.31 16.92 8.42
N ILE A 168 6.75 16.12 7.52
CA ILE A 168 5.68 16.54 6.61
C ILE A 168 4.35 16.53 7.38
N TRP A 169 3.65 17.65 7.35
CA TRP A 169 2.34 17.81 7.96
C TRP A 169 1.28 16.99 7.21
N GLY A 170 0.42 16.29 7.93
CA GLY A 170 -0.68 15.50 7.38
C GLY A 170 -2.02 15.84 8.03
N ALA A 171 -3.09 15.70 7.26
CA ALA A 171 -4.46 15.90 7.74
C ALA A 171 -5.16 14.58 8.07
N PHE A 172 -4.85 13.54 7.28
CA PHE A 172 -5.49 12.23 7.37
C PHE A 172 -4.47 11.11 7.42
N ARG A 173 -4.92 9.98 7.94
CA ARG A 173 -4.22 8.69 8.04
C ARG A 173 -4.37 7.91 6.74
N PRO A 174 -3.59 6.83 6.53
CA PRO A 174 -3.82 5.92 5.41
C PRO A 174 -5.20 5.24 5.42
N SER A 175 -5.95 5.35 6.50
CA SER A 175 -7.32 4.88 6.66
C SER A 175 -8.39 5.91 6.27
N ASP A 176 -8.00 7.04 5.70
CA ASP A 176 -8.89 8.18 5.40
C ASP A 176 -9.48 8.85 6.65
N ASP A 177 -9.03 8.46 7.85
CA ASP A 177 -9.43 9.07 9.11
C ASP A 177 -8.55 10.26 9.48
N PRO A 178 -9.10 11.27 10.17
CA PRO A 178 -8.31 12.39 10.64
C PRO A 178 -7.19 11.97 11.58
N VAL A 179 -6.01 12.56 11.42
CA VAL A 179 -4.92 12.40 12.38
C VAL A 179 -5.27 13.07 13.71
N ARG A 180 -4.79 12.51 14.82
CA ARG A 180 -4.86 13.16 16.12
C ARG A 180 -3.78 14.24 16.27
N PHE A 181 -2.56 13.92 15.88
CA PHE A 181 -1.42 14.83 15.80
C PHE A 181 -0.91 14.90 14.38
N ARG A 182 -0.44 16.06 13.96
CA ARG A 182 -0.16 16.40 12.56
C ARG A 182 0.94 15.61 11.88
N PHE A 183 1.77 14.91 12.61
CA PHE A 183 2.85 14.13 12.05
C PHE A 183 2.57 12.63 12.26
N ASN A 184 1.99 11.98 11.26
CA ASN A 184 1.88 10.53 11.22
C ASN A 184 3.24 9.95 10.81
N ILE A 185 3.81 9.11 11.66
CA ILE A 185 5.18 8.62 11.51
C ILE A 185 5.33 7.57 10.41
N PRO A 186 4.45 6.56 10.27
CA PRO A 186 4.52 5.63 9.14
C PRO A 186 4.45 6.33 7.78
N GLN A 187 3.56 7.31 7.62
CA GLN A 187 3.45 8.08 6.38
C GLN A 187 4.71 8.90 6.09
N ASN A 188 5.31 9.53 7.12
CA ASN A 188 6.56 10.26 6.97
C ASN A 188 7.74 9.33 6.64
N ALA A 189 7.79 8.13 7.24
CA ALA A 189 8.77 7.10 6.89
C ALA A 189 8.64 6.68 5.42
N MET A 190 7.40 6.49 4.94
CA MET A 190 7.14 6.17 3.54
C MET A 190 7.48 7.32 2.60
N ALA A 191 7.25 8.58 3.01
CA ALA A 191 7.65 9.74 2.20
C ALA A 191 9.18 9.81 2.00
N VAL A 192 9.98 9.41 3.01
CA VAL A 192 11.45 9.28 2.85
C VAL A 192 11.79 8.24 1.79
N VAL A 193 11.11 7.08 1.81
CA VAL A 193 11.30 6.02 0.81
C VAL A 193 10.93 6.53 -0.58
N ALA A 194 9.76 7.15 -0.72
CA ALA A 194 9.32 7.73 -2.00
C ALA A 194 10.29 8.80 -2.51
N LEU A 195 10.81 9.68 -1.65
CA LEU A 195 11.80 10.70 -2.04
C LEU A 195 13.13 10.10 -2.52
N ARG A 196 13.56 8.99 -1.92
CA ARG A 196 14.71 8.21 -2.40
C ARG A 196 14.44 7.60 -3.78
N ASP A 197 13.22 7.16 -4.03
CA ASP A 197 12.82 6.60 -5.32
C ASP A 197 12.64 7.71 -6.38
N VAL A 198 12.15 8.91 -6.01
CA VAL A 198 12.20 10.09 -6.89
C VAL A 198 13.63 10.41 -7.32
N GLU A 199 14.60 10.41 -6.38
CA GLU A 199 16.01 10.64 -6.70
C GLU A 199 16.50 9.69 -7.80
N ARG A 200 16.20 8.40 -7.67
CA ARG A 200 16.62 7.35 -8.62
C ARG A 200 15.92 7.50 -9.97
N LEU A 201 14.58 7.66 -9.96
CA LEU A 201 13.80 7.86 -11.19
C LEU A 201 14.22 9.13 -11.93
N ALA A 202 14.53 10.22 -11.22
CA ALA A 202 15.00 11.46 -11.82
C ALA A 202 16.34 11.28 -12.52
N LEU A 203 17.28 10.55 -11.93
CA LEU A 203 18.59 10.29 -12.54
C LEU A 203 18.49 9.28 -13.69
N ASP A 204 17.88 8.12 -13.46
CA ASP A 204 17.84 7.01 -14.41
C ASP A 204 16.96 7.30 -15.63
N GLY A 205 15.82 7.95 -15.39
CA GLY A 205 14.81 8.21 -16.42
C GLY A 205 15.04 9.49 -17.21
N TYR A 206 15.38 10.57 -16.50
CA TYR A 206 15.35 11.92 -17.08
C TYR A 206 16.70 12.64 -17.04
N GLY A 207 17.71 12.13 -16.34
CA GLY A 207 18.97 12.83 -16.13
C GLY A 207 18.81 14.13 -15.32
N ASP A 208 17.71 14.27 -14.55
CA ASP A 208 17.39 15.49 -13.81
C ASP A 208 18.09 15.51 -12.44
N ALA A 209 19.36 15.89 -12.43
CA ALA A 209 20.14 16.01 -11.21
C ALA A 209 19.59 17.08 -10.24
N THR A 210 18.87 18.08 -10.74
CA THR A 210 18.26 19.12 -9.90
C THR A 210 17.12 18.53 -9.06
N LEU A 211 16.21 17.80 -9.69
CA LEU A 211 15.13 17.11 -8.98
C LEU A 211 15.68 16.06 -8.01
N ALA A 212 16.66 15.28 -8.45
CA ALA A 212 17.31 14.26 -7.62
C ALA A 212 17.92 14.85 -6.34
N ASN A 213 18.65 15.96 -6.46
CA ASN A 213 19.26 16.64 -5.31
C ASN A 213 18.21 17.24 -4.35
N ARG A 214 17.12 17.80 -4.89
CA ARG A 214 16.01 18.31 -4.07
C ARG A 214 15.33 17.17 -3.30
N ALA A 215 15.02 16.08 -3.95
CA ALA A 215 14.40 14.92 -3.32
C ALA A 215 15.29 14.32 -2.22
N ARG A 216 16.59 14.15 -2.50
CA ARG A 216 17.58 13.70 -1.51
C ARG A 216 17.65 14.62 -0.30
N ALA A 217 17.74 15.93 -0.50
CA ALA A 217 17.86 16.90 0.59
C ALA A 217 16.61 16.93 1.47
N LEU A 218 15.42 16.89 0.85
CA LEU A 218 14.14 16.81 1.58
C LEU A 218 14.03 15.48 2.34
N GLY A 219 14.30 14.35 1.67
CA GLY A 219 14.28 13.02 2.31
C GLY A 219 15.19 12.94 3.53
N ALA A 220 16.39 13.52 3.45
CA ALA A 220 17.32 13.57 4.60
C ALA A 220 16.75 14.38 5.79
N ARG A 221 16.08 15.52 5.54
CA ARG A 221 15.44 16.31 6.62
C ARG A 221 14.29 15.54 7.27
N VAL A 222 13.42 14.94 6.45
CA VAL A 222 12.27 14.15 6.96
C VAL A 222 12.77 12.94 7.75
N GLN A 223 13.81 12.26 7.27
CA GLN A 223 14.41 11.11 7.99
C GLN A 223 14.91 11.53 9.37
N VAL A 224 15.63 12.64 9.49
CA VAL A 224 16.07 13.18 10.78
C VAL A 224 14.85 13.51 11.66
N GLY A 225 13.79 14.05 11.08
CA GLY A 225 12.52 14.32 11.76
C GLY A 225 11.90 13.06 12.36
N VAL A 226 11.77 11.99 11.56
CA VAL A 226 11.24 10.70 12.02
C VAL A 226 12.09 10.12 13.15
N GLU A 227 13.40 10.12 12.98
CA GLU A 227 14.34 9.55 13.96
C GLU A 227 14.36 10.34 15.29
N ARG A 228 14.21 11.65 15.23
CA ARG A 228 14.29 12.52 16.40
C ARG A 228 12.95 12.69 17.14
N TYR A 229 11.87 12.84 16.40
CA TYR A 229 10.56 13.21 16.96
C TYR A 229 9.52 12.08 16.85
N GLY A 230 9.78 11.05 16.05
CA GLY A 230 8.86 9.92 15.86
C GLY A 230 9.09 8.76 16.82
N ARG A 231 10.14 8.81 17.65
CA ARG A 231 10.42 7.73 18.60
C ARG A 231 9.95 8.08 20.02
N TYR A 232 9.40 7.10 20.68
CA TYR A 232 8.96 7.12 22.09
C TYR A 232 9.79 6.14 22.91
N PHE A 233 10.25 6.53 24.08
CA PHE A 233 10.92 5.63 25.02
C PHE A 233 9.90 5.03 25.98
N ASP A 234 9.63 3.75 25.85
CA ASP A 234 8.79 2.99 26.79
C ASP A 234 9.60 2.64 28.04
N ALA A 235 9.39 3.40 29.10
CA ALA A 235 10.09 3.21 30.36
C ALA A 235 9.73 1.86 31.02
N GLY A 236 8.53 1.33 30.79
CA GLY A 236 8.11 0.03 31.32
C GLY A 236 8.82 -1.14 30.63
N ARG A 237 9.14 -1.00 29.37
CA ARG A 237 9.85 -2.01 28.57
C ARG A 237 11.33 -1.70 28.38
N GLN A 238 11.80 -0.55 28.87
CA GLN A 238 13.18 -0.05 28.69
C GLN A 238 13.64 -0.11 27.21
N ALA A 239 12.78 0.33 26.29
CA ALA A 239 13.01 0.24 24.86
C ALA A 239 12.48 1.46 24.12
N TRP A 240 13.20 1.85 23.06
CA TRP A 240 12.70 2.79 22.08
C TRP A 240 11.74 2.08 21.13
N MET A 241 10.64 2.76 20.78
CA MET A 241 9.69 2.32 19.76
C MET A 241 9.22 3.52 18.94
N TYR A 242 8.72 3.29 17.73
CA TYR A 242 8.06 4.32 16.94
C TYR A 242 6.67 4.60 17.48
N ALA A 243 6.29 5.87 17.52
CA ALA A 243 4.93 6.32 17.79
C ALA A 243 4.14 6.38 16.48
N TYR A 244 2.83 6.24 16.54
CA TYR A 244 1.98 6.35 15.33
C TYR A 244 1.86 7.80 14.86
N GLU A 245 1.64 8.72 15.80
CA GLU A 245 1.59 10.16 15.51
C GLU A 245 2.31 10.95 16.62
N THR A 246 2.83 12.12 16.26
CA THR A 246 3.41 13.09 17.20
C THR A 246 3.04 14.52 16.82
N ASP A 247 3.07 15.42 17.82
CA ASP A 247 3.00 16.87 17.61
C ASP A 247 4.37 17.54 17.47
N GLY A 248 5.46 16.77 17.66
CA GLY A 248 6.82 17.27 17.65
C GLY A 248 7.24 18.03 18.92
N PHE A 249 6.37 18.18 19.91
CA PHE A 249 6.66 18.73 21.24
C PHE A 249 6.79 17.67 22.33
N GLY A 250 6.73 16.38 21.98
CA GLY A 250 6.84 15.27 22.92
C GLY A 250 5.49 14.64 23.32
N ARG A 251 4.38 15.03 22.70
CA ARG A 251 3.13 14.28 22.80
C ARG A 251 3.07 13.24 21.71
N PHE A 252 2.59 12.05 22.06
CA PHE A 252 2.51 10.90 21.17
C PHE A 252 1.12 10.28 21.19
N ASN A 253 0.67 9.82 20.04
CA ASN A 253 -0.44 8.89 19.90
C ASN A 253 0.13 7.49 19.74
N LEU A 254 -0.04 6.68 20.77
CA LEU A 254 0.47 5.31 20.82
C LEU A 254 -0.66 4.35 20.41
N MET A 255 -0.70 4.03 19.16
CA MET A 255 -1.60 3.06 18.53
C MET A 255 -0.91 2.47 17.29
N ASP A 256 -1.55 1.55 16.64
CA ASP A 256 -1.31 1.19 15.24
C ASP A 256 -2.64 0.87 14.57
N ASP A 257 -2.68 1.00 13.26
CA ASP A 257 -3.84 0.85 12.40
C ASP A 257 -3.51 -0.19 11.32
N ALA A 258 -4.50 -0.91 10.83
CA ALA A 258 -4.28 -1.96 9.83
C ALA A 258 -3.88 -1.43 8.45
N ASN A 259 -4.14 -0.15 8.16
CA ASN A 259 -3.90 0.45 6.84
C ASN A 259 -2.41 0.75 6.60
N ILE A 260 -1.87 0.34 5.46
CA ILE A 260 -0.46 0.50 5.09
C ILE A 260 -0.25 1.86 4.40
N PRO A 261 0.75 2.67 4.83
CA PRO A 261 1.80 2.38 5.80
C PRO A 261 1.32 2.49 7.26
N ASN A 262 1.73 1.53 8.08
CA ASN A 262 1.55 1.54 9.52
C ASN A 262 2.84 1.13 10.24
N LEU A 263 2.85 1.18 11.57
CA LEU A 263 4.04 0.85 12.35
C LEU A 263 4.47 -0.62 12.17
N THR A 264 3.51 -1.53 12.06
CA THR A 264 3.76 -2.96 11.84
C THR A 264 4.43 -3.22 10.48
N THR A 265 4.13 -2.40 9.46
CA THR A 265 4.64 -2.58 8.10
C THR A 265 5.84 -1.72 7.73
N LEU A 266 6.51 -1.07 8.69
CA LEU A 266 7.72 -0.28 8.43
C LEU A 266 8.81 -1.04 7.64
N PRO A 267 9.10 -2.34 7.90
CA PRO A 267 10.03 -3.11 7.06
C PRO A 267 9.47 -3.40 5.66
N TYR A 268 8.18 -3.58 5.52
CA TYR A 268 7.54 -3.84 4.24
C TYR A 268 7.67 -2.64 3.29
N ILE A 269 7.55 -1.43 3.82
CA ILE A 269 7.78 -0.20 3.06
C ILE A 269 9.27 0.19 2.92
N ASP A 270 10.20 -0.67 3.31
CA ASP A 270 11.66 -0.46 3.22
C ASP A 270 12.20 0.71 4.07
N TRP A 271 11.51 1.03 5.17
CA TRP A 271 12.01 2.01 6.13
C TRP A 271 13.15 1.45 7.00
N CYS A 272 12.99 0.25 7.52
CA CYS A 272 13.96 -0.38 8.42
C CYS A 272 14.00 -1.89 8.24
N SER A 273 15.00 -2.54 8.84
CA SER A 273 15.07 -4.00 8.91
C SER A 273 13.99 -4.56 9.83
N ALA A 274 13.42 -5.73 9.48
CA ALA A 274 12.55 -6.49 10.38
C ALA A 274 13.25 -6.95 11.67
N PHE A 275 14.56 -6.87 11.74
CA PHE A 275 15.39 -7.17 12.91
C PHE A 275 15.88 -5.93 13.66
N ASP A 276 15.49 -4.73 13.23
CA ASP A 276 15.84 -3.49 13.93
C ASP A 276 15.27 -3.52 15.37
N PRO A 277 16.07 -3.23 16.40
CA PRO A 277 15.61 -3.31 17.80
C PRO A 277 14.44 -2.37 18.11
N THR A 278 14.43 -1.17 17.54
CA THR A 278 13.34 -0.19 17.71
C THR A 278 12.06 -0.71 17.04
N TYR A 279 12.20 -1.27 15.84
CA TYR A 279 11.08 -1.90 15.16
C TYR A 279 10.54 -3.13 15.91
N LEU A 280 11.42 -4.01 16.41
CA LEU A 280 11.00 -5.19 17.18
C LEU A 280 10.26 -4.79 18.46
N ALA A 281 10.65 -3.70 19.12
CA ALA A 281 9.93 -3.16 20.28
C ALA A 281 8.57 -2.60 19.86
N THR A 282 8.54 -1.86 18.74
CA THR A 282 7.30 -1.32 18.13
C THR A 282 6.35 -2.45 17.78
N ARG A 283 6.81 -3.47 17.07
CA ARG A 283 6.01 -4.62 16.66
C ARG A 283 5.42 -5.39 17.85
N ARG A 284 6.17 -5.56 18.94
CA ARG A 284 5.63 -6.16 20.17
C ARG A 284 4.51 -5.33 20.81
N PHE A 285 4.56 -4.02 20.66
CA PHE A 285 3.48 -3.13 21.10
C PHE A 285 2.27 -3.24 20.16
N THR A 286 2.47 -3.07 18.85
CA THR A 286 1.38 -3.00 17.87
C THR A 286 0.57 -4.28 17.80
N LEU A 287 1.23 -5.45 17.91
CA LEU A 287 0.60 -6.78 17.87
C LEU A 287 0.29 -7.32 19.29
N SER A 288 -0.17 -6.44 20.18
CA SER A 288 -0.55 -6.81 21.54
C SER A 288 -1.74 -5.99 22.03
N PRO A 289 -2.42 -6.40 23.10
CA PRO A 289 -3.51 -5.63 23.73
C PRO A 289 -3.09 -4.24 24.26
N ALA A 290 -1.81 -3.90 24.26
CA ALA A 290 -1.35 -2.55 24.57
C ALA A 290 -1.68 -1.55 23.44
N ASN A 291 -1.84 -2.01 22.21
CA ASN A 291 -2.42 -1.24 21.12
C ASN A 291 -3.95 -1.25 21.21
N PRO A 292 -4.61 -0.07 21.32
CA PRO A 292 -6.07 0.01 21.44
C PRO A 292 -6.85 -0.55 20.23
N TYR A 293 -6.17 -0.77 19.10
CA TYR A 293 -6.74 -1.33 17.87
C TYR A 293 -6.22 -2.75 17.57
N PHE A 294 -5.62 -3.43 18.54
CA PHE A 294 -5.37 -4.87 18.45
C PHE A 294 -6.55 -5.62 19.07
N PHE A 295 -7.24 -6.39 18.26
CA PHE A 295 -8.43 -7.14 18.68
C PHE A 295 -8.16 -8.64 18.60
N SER A 296 -8.79 -9.40 19.48
CA SER A 296 -8.70 -10.87 19.49
C SER A 296 -10.05 -11.49 19.76
N GLY A 297 -10.32 -12.64 19.18
CA GLY A 297 -11.53 -13.40 19.33
C GLY A 297 -11.29 -14.89 19.06
N ARG A 298 -12.38 -15.60 18.88
CA ARG A 298 -12.37 -17.06 18.69
C ARG A 298 -11.64 -17.49 17.40
N TYR A 299 -11.75 -16.71 16.32
CA TYR A 299 -11.30 -17.11 14.99
C TYR A 299 -10.05 -16.36 14.54
N ALA A 300 -9.80 -15.17 15.06
CA ALA A 300 -8.66 -14.36 14.68
C ALA A 300 -8.19 -13.45 15.79
N ALA A 301 -6.93 -13.01 15.68
CA ALA A 301 -6.38 -11.87 16.38
C ALA A 301 -5.55 -11.04 15.39
N GLY A 302 -5.63 -9.71 15.49
CA GLY A 302 -4.90 -8.83 14.58
C GLY A 302 -5.26 -7.36 14.76
N LEU A 303 -4.67 -6.52 13.90
CA LEU A 303 -4.97 -5.10 13.85
C LEU A 303 -6.36 -4.87 13.28
N GLY A 304 -7.08 -3.94 13.89
CA GLY A 304 -8.23 -3.28 13.31
C GLY A 304 -7.91 -1.82 12.97
N SER A 305 -8.94 -1.02 12.79
CA SER A 305 -8.83 0.40 12.44
C SER A 305 -9.94 1.21 13.11
N PRO A 306 -9.74 2.50 13.40
CA PRO A 306 -10.85 3.38 13.77
C PRO A 306 -11.86 3.57 12.63
N HIS A 307 -11.48 3.25 11.40
CA HIS A 307 -12.28 3.41 10.18
C HIS A 307 -13.51 2.48 10.13
N THR A 308 -13.44 1.32 10.77
CA THR A 308 -14.51 0.32 10.80
C THR A 308 -15.03 0.09 12.22
N PRO A 309 -16.13 -0.67 12.42
CA PRO A 309 -16.66 -0.88 13.75
C PRO A 309 -15.62 -1.37 14.75
N TYR A 310 -15.62 -0.78 15.94
CA TYR A 310 -14.68 -1.15 17.00
C TYR A 310 -14.75 -2.64 17.33
N GLY A 311 -13.59 -3.26 17.47
CA GLY A 311 -13.50 -4.70 17.73
C GLY A 311 -13.38 -5.58 16.47
N TYR A 312 -13.41 -4.98 15.27
CA TYR A 312 -13.22 -5.69 14.01
C TYR A 312 -11.73 -5.79 13.67
N VAL A 313 -11.31 -6.94 13.17
CA VAL A 313 -9.96 -7.20 12.66
C VAL A 313 -9.95 -7.02 11.14
N TRP A 314 -8.88 -6.45 10.63
CA TRP A 314 -8.67 -6.28 9.19
C TRP A 314 -7.79 -7.41 8.64
N PRO A 315 -8.19 -8.09 7.56
CA PRO A 315 -7.31 -9.00 6.83
C PRO A 315 -5.99 -8.35 6.45
N LEU A 316 -6.01 -7.08 6.01
CA LEU A 316 -4.82 -6.31 5.67
C LEU A 316 -3.82 -6.19 6.83
N GLY A 317 -4.30 -6.05 8.07
CA GLY A 317 -3.47 -6.02 9.27
C GLY A 317 -2.81 -7.38 9.57
N ILE A 318 -3.53 -8.49 9.35
CA ILE A 318 -2.99 -9.86 9.45
C ILE A 318 -1.93 -10.07 8.36
N ILE A 319 -2.22 -9.67 7.11
CA ILE A 319 -1.30 -9.76 5.97
C ILE A 319 -0.04 -8.94 6.23
N GLY A 320 -0.17 -7.69 6.66
CA GLY A 320 0.97 -6.82 6.99
C GLY A 320 1.86 -7.39 8.09
N GLY A 321 1.25 -7.96 9.14
CA GLY A 321 1.97 -8.68 10.18
C GLY A 321 2.75 -9.88 9.65
N ALA A 322 2.15 -10.66 8.75
CA ALA A 322 2.81 -11.81 8.12
C ALA A 322 3.93 -11.41 7.16
N LEU A 323 3.74 -10.34 6.37
CA LEU A 323 4.75 -9.82 5.44
C LEU A 323 6.01 -9.29 6.16
N THR A 324 5.92 -8.96 7.45
CA THR A 324 7.03 -8.48 8.26
C THR A 324 7.46 -9.47 9.35
N ALA A 325 6.89 -10.67 9.33
CA ALA A 325 7.22 -11.73 10.26
C ALA A 325 8.66 -12.25 10.05
N THR A 326 9.33 -12.58 11.15
CA THR A 326 10.66 -13.20 11.14
C THR A 326 10.60 -14.73 11.36
N SER A 327 9.40 -15.30 11.40
CA SER A 327 9.13 -16.72 11.63
C SER A 327 8.19 -17.27 10.56
N SER A 328 8.58 -18.38 9.93
CA SER A 328 7.73 -19.11 8.98
C SER A 328 6.45 -19.66 9.63
N ALA A 329 6.50 -19.99 10.92
CA ALA A 329 5.32 -20.44 11.66
C ALA A 329 4.27 -19.32 11.80
N GLU A 330 4.71 -18.07 12.02
CA GLU A 330 3.82 -16.91 12.07
C GLU A 330 3.16 -16.67 10.70
N VAL A 331 3.91 -16.76 9.61
CA VAL A 331 3.38 -16.66 8.24
C VAL A 331 2.33 -17.75 7.97
N ALA A 332 2.63 -19.00 8.30
CA ALA A 332 1.72 -20.11 8.11
C ALA A 332 0.42 -19.96 8.92
N ASN A 333 0.53 -19.50 10.17
CA ASN A 333 -0.64 -19.21 11.01
C ASN A 333 -1.50 -18.08 10.43
N ALA A 334 -0.89 -17.01 9.93
CA ALA A 334 -1.60 -15.91 9.31
C ALA A 334 -2.37 -16.38 8.05
N ILE A 335 -1.75 -17.16 7.17
CA ILE A 335 -2.39 -17.72 5.98
C ILE A 335 -3.56 -18.63 6.39
N THR A 336 -3.39 -19.46 7.41
CA THR A 336 -4.48 -20.32 7.91
C THR A 336 -5.64 -19.47 8.45
N THR A 337 -5.35 -18.45 9.26
CA THR A 337 -6.37 -17.53 9.80
C THR A 337 -7.14 -16.85 8.66
N LEU A 338 -6.44 -16.31 7.68
CA LEU A 338 -7.04 -15.65 6.52
C LEU A 338 -7.96 -16.62 5.73
N ALA A 339 -7.49 -17.85 5.54
CA ALA A 339 -8.27 -18.89 4.85
C ALA A 339 -9.52 -19.35 5.62
N GLU A 340 -9.53 -19.24 6.93
CA GLU A 340 -10.65 -19.63 7.80
C GLU A 340 -11.61 -18.47 8.09
N THR A 341 -11.28 -17.24 7.69
CA THR A 341 -12.05 -16.04 8.03
C THR A 341 -12.45 -15.21 6.80
N ASP A 342 -12.46 -15.80 5.62
CA ASP A 342 -12.83 -15.18 4.34
C ASP A 342 -14.35 -14.99 4.13
N GLY A 343 -15.17 -15.21 5.15
CA GLY A 343 -16.62 -15.12 5.07
C GLY A 343 -17.25 -16.13 4.09
N GLU A 344 -16.52 -17.19 3.72
CA GLU A 344 -16.89 -18.19 2.70
C GLU A 344 -17.01 -17.63 1.26
N SER A 345 -16.55 -16.39 1.06
CA SER A 345 -16.58 -15.70 -0.23
C SER A 345 -15.42 -16.07 -1.16
N GLY A 346 -14.30 -16.55 -0.59
CA GLY A 346 -13.03 -16.72 -1.29
C GLY A 346 -12.32 -15.38 -1.54
N LEU A 347 -12.72 -14.28 -0.88
CA LEU A 347 -12.12 -12.95 -0.97
C LEU A 347 -11.83 -12.39 0.41
N PHE A 348 -10.89 -11.46 0.49
CA PHE A 348 -10.64 -10.70 1.70
C PHE A 348 -11.51 -9.46 1.73
N HIS A 349 -12.15 -9.29 2.88
CA HIS A 349 -12.98 -8.14 3.21
C HIS A 349 -12.13 -7.00 3.77
N GLU A 350 -12.72 -5.83 3.92
CA GLU A 350 -12.07 -4.71 4.62
C GLU A 350 -11.82 -5.05 6.09
N SER A 351 -12.87 -5.45 6.82
CA SER A 351 -12.77 -5.91 8.20
C SER A 351 -13.81 -6.97 8.53
N PHE A 352 -13.56 -7.76 9.58
CA PHE A 352 -14.51 -8.78 10.06
C PHE A 352 -14.50 -8.88 11.58
N TYR A 353 -15.63 -9.35 12.15
CA TYR A 353 -15.75 -9.55 13.58
C TYR A 353 -15.03 -10.86 14.00
N PRO A 354 -14.01 -10.82 14.90
CA PRO A 354 -13.15 -11.98 15.15
C PRO A 354 -13.84 -13.12 15.94
N ASN A 355 -15.04 -12.91 16.47
CA ASN A 355 -15.87 -13.97 17.05
C ASN A 355 -16.98 -14.48 16.13
N GLY A 356 -17.08 -13.93 14.89
CA GLY A 356 -18.08 -14.29 13.90
C GLY A 356 -17.71 -13.74 12.54
N TYR A 357 -16.75 -14.40 11.86
CA TYR A 357 -16.12 -13.96 10.63
C TYR A 357 -17.09 -13.73 9.45
N TRP A 358 -18.31 -14.25 9.51
CA TRP A 358 -19.41 -13.98 8.56
C TRP A 358 -20.02 -12.57 8.72
N ARG A 359 -19.59 -11.81 9.74
CA ARG A 359 -19.94 -10.41 9.95
C ARG A 359 -18.75 -9.55 9.53
N TYR A 360 -18.82 -8.98 8.34
CA TYR A 360 -17.74 -8.21 7.74
C TYR A 360 -18.24 -6.90 7.14
N THR A 361 -17.32 -5.97 6.92
CA THR A 361 -17.52 -4.76 6.14
C THR A 361 -16.96 -5.00 4.74
N ARG A 362 -17.56 -4.43 3.74
CA ARG A 362 -17.22 -4.50 2.32
C ARG A 362 -16.96 -5.95 1.83
N PRO A 363 -17.80 -6.48 0.96
CA PRO A 363 -17.66 -7.85 0.46
C PRO A 363 -16.40 -8.05 -0.38
N GLU A 364 -15.91 -6.98 -1.01
CA GLU A 364 -14.70 -6.99 -1.83
C GLU A 364 -13.82 -5.79 -1.50
N PHE A 365 -12.59 -6.07 -1.06
CA PHE A 365 -11.60 -5.04 -0.78
C PHE A 365 -10.33 -5.32 -1.60
N GLY A 366 -10.21 -4.67 -2.76
CA GLY A 366 -9.17 -4.92 -3.76
C GLY A 366 -7.76 -4.82 -3.19
N TRP A 367 -7.51 -3.85 -2.32
CA TRP A 367 -6.22 -3.69 -1.67
C TRP A 367 -5.81 -4.90 -0.81
N ALA A 368 -6.70 -5.38 0.06
CA ALA A 368 -6.42 -6.57 0.87
C ALA A 368 -6.25 -7.82 0.00
N ASN A 369 -7.04 -7.96 -1.06
CA ASN A 369 -6.93 -9.08 -1.99
C ASN A 369 -5.59 -9.08 -2.73
N ALA A 370 -5.13 -7.94 -3.23
CA ALA A 370 -3.85 -7.84 -3.94
C ALA A 370 -2.63 -8.08 -3.02
N VAL A 371 -2.58 -7.43 -1.84
CA VAL A 371 -1.46 -7.61 -0.90
C VAL A 371 -1.50 -9.01 -0.27
N GLY A 372 -2.70 -9.60 -0.11
CA GLY A 372 -2.87 -11.00 0.27
C GLY A 372 -2.33 -11.96 -0.80
N ALA A 373 -2.58 -11.66 -2.07
CA ALA A 373 -1.96 -12.41 -3.17
C ALA A 373 -0.43 -12.32 -3.12
N GLU A 374 0.14 -11.16 -2.78
CA GLU A 374 1.57 -11.02 -2.58
C GLU A 374 2.10 -11.93 -1.47
N LEU A 375 1.43 -11.99 -0.31
CA LEU A 375 1.79 -12.89 0.78
C LEU A 375 1.79 -14.35 0.33
N LEU A 376 0.77 -14.76 -0.43
CA LEU A 376 0.66 -16.12 -0.97
C LEU A 376 1.76 -16.43 -1.99
N PHE A 377 2.03 -15.52 -2.94
CA PHE A 377 3.12 -15.66 -3.92
C PHE A 377 4.47 -15.88 -3.23
N ARG A 378 4.72 -15.15 -2.18
CA ARG A 378 5.96 -15.20 -1.41
C ARG A 378 6.08 -16.51 -0.63
N SER A 379 5.02 -16.92 0.04
CA SER A 379 4.98 -18.19 0.77
C SER A 379 5.21 -19.39 -0.14
N LEU A 380 4.66 -19.36 -1.37
CA LEU A 380 4.81 -20.42 -2.36
C LEU A 380 6.21 -20.45 -3.01
N ALA A 381 6.85 -19.28 -3.16
CA ALA A 381 8.22 -19.19 -3.67
C ALA A 381 9.28 -19.64 -2.64
N GLY A 382 8.88 -19.84 -1.37
CA GLY A 382 9.79 -20.16 -0.28
C GLY A 382 10.68 -19.00 0.13
N ASP A 383 10.27 -17.78 -0.21
CA ASP A 383 10.98 -16.57 0.13
C ASP A 383 10.92 -16.35 1.63
N SER A 384 12.07 -16.12 2.29
CA SER A 384 12.11 -15.75 3.69
C SER A 384 11.67 -14.29 3.87
N ALA A 385 11.07 -13.96 5.01
CA ALA A 385 10.64 -12.61 5.35
C ALA A 385 11.75 -11.54 5.21
N THR A 386 13.01 -11.94 5.22
CA THR A 386 14.17 -11.07 5.08
C THR A 386 14.45 -10.58 3.65
N GLN A 387 13.77 -11.12 2.62
CA GLN A 387 14.00 -10.77 1.21
C GLN A 387 13.02 -9.73 0.66
N PHE A 388 12.27 -9.08 1.52
CA PHE A 388 11.06 -8.33 1.18
C PHE A 388 11.17 -6.82 1.13
N ALA A 389 12.35 -6.23 1.24
CA ALA A 389 12.49 -4.82 0.96
C ALA A 389 12.08 -4.56 -0.51
N TRP A 390 11.21 -3.56 -0.77
CA TRP A 390 10.88 -3.12 -2.12
C TRP A 390 12.12 -2.74 -2.95
N ASN A 391 13.26 -2.60 -2.31
CA ASN A 391 14.59 -2.43 -2.89
C ASN A 391 15.39 -3.73 -3.01
N GLY A 392 14.88 -4.87 -2.53
CA GLY A 392 15.41 -6.19 -2.84
C GLY A 392 15.17 -6.52 -4.32
N PRO A 393 15.93 -7.38 -4.99
CA PRO A 393 15.62 -7.80 -6.33
C PRO A 393 14.24 -8.48 -6.31
N ILE A 394 13.25 -7.88 -7.00
CA ILE A 394 12.08 -8.61 -7.45
C ILE A 394 12.64 -9.51 -8.54
N GLU A 395 13.12 -10.70 -8.15
CA GLU A 395 13.60 -11.65 -9.14
C GLU A 395 12.46 -11.98 -10.08
N PRO A 396 12.66 -11.86 -11.41
CA PRO A 396 11.71 -12.39 -12.36
C PRO A 396 11.47 -13.85 -11.99
N PHE A 397 10.25 -14.33 -12.15
CA PHE A 397 9.91 -15.72 -11.96
C PHE A 397 10.68 -16.54 -13.02
N GLU A 398 11.98 -16.76 -12.80
CA GLU A 398 12.75 -17.67 -13.62
C GLU A 398 12.14 -19.06 -13.45
N ARG A 399 11.99 -19.75 -14.58
CA ARG A 399 11.66 -21.17 -14.66
C ARG A 399 12.66 -22.00 -13.87
N ARG A 400 12.64 -21.96 -12.55
CA ARG A 400 13.26 -23.00 -11.76
C ARG A 400 12.37 -24.22 -11.88
N SER A 401 12.96 -25.34 -12.30
CA SER A 401 12.35 -26.62 -12.63
C SER A 401 11.75 -27.39 -11.44
N ARG A 402 11.15 -26.67 -10.48
CA ARG A 402 10.26 -27.20 -9.45
C ARG A 402 9.09 -26.26 -9.35
N THR A 403 8.21 -26.35 -10.33
CA THR A 403 6.88 -25.77 -10.27
C THR A 403 6.18 -26.38 -9.06
N PRO A 404 5.87 -25.63 -8.00
CA PRO A 404 4.77 -26.02 -7.14
C PRO A 404 3.56 -26.08 -8.05
N THR A 405 2.77 -27.13 -7.96
CA THR A 405 1.54 -27.35 -8.72
C THR A 405 0.49 -26.26 -8.38
N LEU A 406 0.76 -25.02 -8.74
CA LEU A 406 -0.17 -23.87 -8.75
C LEU A 406 -1.06 -23.88 -9.99
N VAL A 407 -1.15 -24.99 -10.62
CA VAL A 407 -1.61 -25.14 -11.98
C VAL A 407 -3.05 -25.66 -12.16
N PRO A 408 -4.01 -25.74 -11.24
CA PRO A 408 -5.31 -26.19 -11.68
C PRO A 408 -6.18 -25.13 -12.35
N VAL A 409 -5.94 -23.81 -12.18
CA VAL A 409 -6.73 -22.78 -12.87
C VAL A 409 -6.04 -22.25 -14.13
N LEU A 410 -4.71 -22.15 -14.11
CA LEU A 410 -3.94 -21.89 -15.33
C LEU A 410 -3.81 -23.13 -16.23
N VAL A 411 -4.08 -24.33 -15.76
CA VAL A 411 -4.04 -25.59 -16.52
C VAL A 411 -5.21 -25.76 -17.51
N GLN A 412 -6.30 -25.01 -17.35
CA GLN A 412 -7.29 -24.89 -18.44
C GLN A 412 -6.85 -23.88 -19.52
N ILE A 413 -5.75 -23.14 -19.30
CA ILE A 413 -5.12 -22.26 -20.28
C ILE A 413 -3.83 -22.95 -20.72
N HIS A 414 -3.90 -23.71 -21.78
CA HIS A 414 -2.82 -24.62 -22.20
C HIS A 414 -1.55 -23.95 -22.75
N ASN A 415 -1.53 -22.61 -22.91
CA ASN A 415 -0.38 -21.85 -23.35
C ASN A 415 -0.50 -20.33 -23.11
N ALA A 416 0.63 -19.61 -23.19
CA ALA A 416 0.69 -18.17 -23.01
C ALA A 416 -0.21 -17.37 -23.98
N ALA A 417 -0.45 -17.89 -25.20
CA ALA A 417 -1.34 -17.26 -26.19
C ALA A 417 -2.80 -17.34 -25.76
N GLU A 418 -3.20 -18.43 -25.15
CA GLU A 418 -4.58 -18.65 -24.66
C GLU A 418 -4.88 -17.81 -23.41
N LEU A 419 -3.88 -17.62 -22.53
CA LEU A 419 -3.98 -16.68 -21.41
C LEU A 419 -3.98 -15.23 -21.90
N ASN A 420 -3.12 -14.87 -22.86
CA ASN A 420 -3.13 -13.54 -23.47
C ASN A 420 -4.47 -13.27 -24.17
N ALA A 421 -5.08 -14.28 -24.84
CA ALA A 421 -6.39 -14.15 -25.45
C ALA A 421 -7.52 -14.07 -24.39
N THR A 422 -7.37 -14.75 -23.26
CA THR A 422 -8.36 -14.74 -22.17
C THR A 422 -8.25 -13.44 -21.37
N LEU A 423 -7.05 -13.01 -21.01
CA LEU A 423 -6.80 -11.70 -20.42
C LEU A 423 -7.21 -10.59 -21.40
N GLY A 424 -6.91 -10.73 -22.70
CA GLY A 424 -7.36 -9.82 -23.75
C GLY A 424 -8.88 -9.74 -23.86
N ARG A 425 -9.61 -10.85 -23.76
CA ARG A 425 -11.08 -10.86 -23.76
C ARG A 425 -11.65 -10.27 -22.46
N LEU A 426 -11.11 -10.64 -21.31
CA LEU A 426 -11.55 -10.11 -20.01
C LEU A 426 -11.26 -8.62 -19.88
N LEU A 427 -10.12 -8.16 -20.41
CA LEU A 427 -9.71 -6.76 -20.39
C LEU A 427 -10.36 -5.93 -21.52
N HIS A 428 -10.93 -6.53 -22.57
CA HIS A 428 -11.67 -5.85 -23.64
C HIS A 428 -13.18 -5.83 -23.44
N VAL A 429 -13.75 -6.73 -22.64
CA VAL A 429 -15.21 -6.79 -22.41
C VAL A 429 -15.71 -5.64 -21.53
N THR A 430 -14.83 -4.92 -20.87
CA THR A 430 -15.19 -3.78 -20.01
C THR A 430 -15.20 -2.41 -20.71
N GLY A 431 -15.02 -2.36 -22.04
CA GLY A 431 -15.26 -1.15 -22.85
C GLY A 431 -16.75 -0.81 -23.05
N GLY A 432 -17.63 -1.33 -22.22
CA GLY A 432 -19.05 -0.98 -22.14
C GLY A 432 -19.28 0.06 -21.06
N ALA A 433 -20.01 1.11 -21.41
CA ALA A 433 -20.40 2.20 -20.52
C ALA A 433 -20.82 1.71 -19.13
N MET A 434 -20.23 2.27 -18.10
CA MET A 434 -20.60 2.04 -16.71
C MET A 434 -22.08 2.34 -16.50
N PRO A 435 -22.84 1.49 -15.80
CA PRO A 435 -24.18 1.87 -15.37
C PRO A 435 -24.07 3.00 -14.34
N HIS A 436 -24.70 4.15 -14.66
CA HIS A 436 -24.84 5.25 -13.71
C HIS A 436 -25.47 4.73 -12.42
N ALA A 437 -24.80 4.90 -11.28
CA ALA A 437 -25.38 4.64 -9.98
C ALA A 437 -26.64 5.51 -9.80
N PRO A 438 -27.73 4.98 -9.23
CA PRO A 438 -28.89 5.79 -8.89
C PRO A 438 -28.51 6.77 -7.78
N LYS A 439 -29.00 8.02 -7.95
CA LYS A 439 -28.80 9.16 -7.03
C LYS A 439 -29.33 8.88 -5.64
#